data_b249ffd275a1e929bfca9214925d9b83
#
_entry.id   b249ffd275a1e929bfca9214925d9b83
#
_cell.length_a   1.000
_cell.length_b   1.000
_cell.length_c   1.000
_cell.angle_alpha   90.00
_cell.angle_beta   90.00
_cell.angle_gamma   90.00
#
_symmetry.space_group_name_H-M   'P 1'
#
loop_
_entity.id
_entity.type
_entity.pdbx_description
1 polymer ?
#
loop_
_entity_poly.entity_id
_entity_poly.type
_entity_poly.pdbx_seq_one_letter_code
_entity_poly.pdbx_strand_id
1 'polypeptide(L)'
;KGIAAAWGGQYINLTQSAENVFYVNPFHVPDEVPDIDRFVAEKAEFAYAICEQALKPAPLTSRHIAVIDKAVSSMYEEYFRKRKDKRRRKNRPESPTIPVMRNRIMELYDDNEAAKEIVEQLEVFADGTLDIFAREQSISDENRFTVYGFSELGKRMRAMAMLVMIESITAKIKY
;
A
#
# COMPACT_ATOMS: atom_id res chain seq x y z
N LYS A 1 -18.51 4.68 15.68
CA LYS A 1 -19.56 5.06 14.71
C LYS A 1 -20.25 6.37 15.12
N GLY A 2 -20.77 6.52 16.35
CA GLY A 2 -21.54 7.69 16.77
C GLY A 2 -20.79 9.04 16.68
N ILE A 3 -19.51 9.07 17.02
CA ILE A 3 -18.70 10.31 16.98
C ILE A 3 -18.49 10.77 15.52
N ALA A 4 -18.18 9.87 14.61
CA ALA A 4 -18.01 10.23 13.18
C ALA A 4 -19.29 10.80 12.59
N ALA A 5 -20.46 10.20 12.87
CA ALA A 5 -21.74 10.67 12.39
C ALA A 5 -22.10 12.05 12.99
N ALA A 6 -21.82 12.29 14.28
CA ALA A 6 -22.11 13.55 14.94
C ALA A 6 -21.30 14.75 14.39
N TRP A 7 -20.13 14.49 13.81
CA TRP A 7 -19.23 15.50 13.24
C TRP A 7 -19.27 15.55 11.71
N GLY A 8 -20.24 14.88 11.07
CA GLY A 8 -20.35 14.80 9.61
C GLY A 8 -19.17 14.09 8.95
N GLY A 9 -18.51 13.21 9.69
CA GLY A 9 -17.34 12.45 9.23
C GLY A 9 -17.67 11.04 8.77
N GLN A 10 -16.67 10.35 8.24
CA GLN A 10 -16.74 8.97 7.75
C GLN A 10 -16.17 8.00 8.78
N TYR A 11 -16.84 6.86 9.00
CA TYR A 11 -16.31 5.73 9.74
C TYR A 11 -15.98 4.59 8.79
N ILE A 12 -14.72 4.19 8.74
CA ILE A 12 -14.21 3.09 7.91
C ILE A 12 -13.85 1.93 8.84
N ASN A 13 -14.60 0.83 8.73
CA ASN A 13 -14.22 -0.40 9.40
C ASN A 13 -13.29 -1.18 8.48
N LEU A 14 -12.06 -1.44 8.95
CA LEU A 14 -11.05 -2.21 8.22
C LEU A 14 -11.23 -3.73 8.34
N THR A 15 -12.33 -4.18 8.92
CA THR A 15 -12.74 -5.58 8.88
C THR A 15 -13.72 -5.80 7.75
N GLN A 16 -13.54 -6.87 7.01
CA GLN A 16 -14.44 -7.26 5.93
C GLN A 16 -15.85 -7.53 6.50
N SER A 17 -16.76 -6.61 6.28
CA SER A 17 -18.19 -6.89 6.35
C SER A 17 -18.79 -6.67 4.96
N ALA A 18 -19.67 -7.55 4.53
CA ALA A 18 -20.17 -7.65 3.16
C ALA A 18 -20.90 -6.38 2.62
N GLU A 19 -21.14 -5.38 3.43
CA GLU A 19 -22.00 -4.24 3.05
C GLU A 19 -21.25 -2.99 2.59
N ASN A 20 -19.98 -2.79 2.98
CA ASN A 20 -19.17 -1.64 2.54
C ASN A 20 -17.68 -2.00 2.58
N VAL A 21 -17.13 -2.40 1.47
CA VAL A 21 -15.71 -2.67 1.34
C VAL A 21 -15.00 -1.39 0.91
N PHE A 22 -14.21 -0.81 1.81
CA PHE A 22 -13.32 0.30 1.49
C PHE A 22 -11.91 -0.24 1.24
N TYR A 23 -11.27 0.24 0.18
CA TYR A 23 -9.89 -0.10 -0.13
C TYR A 23 -8.97 1.08 0.18
N VAL A 24 -7.87 0.79 0.85
CA VAL A 24 -6.79 1.74 1.15
C VAL A 24 -5.53 1.27 0.43
N ASN A 25 -5.09 2.03 -0.54
CA ASN A 25 -3.85 1.72 -1.27
C ASN A 25 -2.67 2.50 -0.70
N PRO A 26 -1.71 1.85 0.01
CA PRO A 26 -0.55 2.55 0.55
C PRO A 26 0.42 3.03 -0.52
N PHE A 27 0.35 2.46 -1.73
CA PHE A 27 1.16 2.86 -2.89
C PHE A 27 0.42 3.82 -3.82
N HIS A 28 -0.73 4.36 -3.38
CA HIS A 28 -1.47 5.34 -4.16
C HIS A 28 -0.60 6.53 -4.56
N VAL A 29 -0.75 6.97 -5.82
CA VAL A 29 -0.03 8.12 -6.35
C VAL A 29 -0.98 9.31 -6.39
N PRO A 30 -0.68 10.42 -5.72
CA PRO A 30 -1.48 11.64 -5.75
C PRO A 30 -1.55 12.26 -7.15
N ASP A 31 -2.49 13.18 -7.33
CA ASP A 31 -2.64 13.90 -8.61
C ASP A 31 -1.41 14.72 -8.95
N GLU A 32 -0.79 15.32 -7.96
CA GLU A 32 0.45 16.07 -8.10
C GLU A 32 1.56 15.44 -7.27
N VAL A 33 2.68 15.15 -7.91
CA VAL A 33 3.91 14.68 -7.28
C VAL A 33 5.04 15.60 -7.74
N PRO A 34 5.38 16.63 -6.94
CA PRO A 34 6.39 17.63 -7.31
C PRO A 34 7.79 17.04 -7.49
N ASP A 35 8.14 16.07 -6.66
CA ASP A 35 9.44 15.38 -6.65
C ASP A 35 9.21 13.87 -6.69
N ILE A 36 9.38 13.28 -7.88
CA ILE A 36 9.15 11.86 -8.12
C ILE A 36 10.20 11.01 -7.40
N ASP A 37 11.45 11.41 -7.39
CA ASP A 37 12.52 10.60 -6.80
C ASP A 37 12.35 10.51 -5.29
N ARG A 38 12.04 11.63 -4.65
CA ARG A 38 11.70 11.66 -3.23
C ARG A 38 10.46 10.85 -2.91
N PHE A 39 9.41 10.96 -3.71
CA PHE A 39 8.18 10.18 -3.54
C PHE A 39 8.46 8.67 -3.60
N VAL A 40 9.23 8.22 -4.60
CA VAL A 40 9.59 6.80 -4.75
C VAL A 40 10.43 6.32 -3.58
N ALA A 41 11.40 7.11 -3.10
CA ALA A 41 12.19 6.79 -1.92
C ALA A 41 11.33 6.62 -0.66
N GLU A 42 10.38 7.52 -0.41
CA GLU A 42 9.43 7.41 0.72
C GLU A 42 8.56 6.15 0.63
N LYS A 43 8.14 5.76 -0.59
CA LYS A 43 7.39 4.51 -0.81
C LYS A 43 8.27 3.26 -0.62
N ALA A 44 9.55 3.33 -0.93
CA ALA A 44 10.49 2.25 -0.62
C ALA A 44 10.66 2.06 0.90
N GLU A 45 10.79 3.15 1.67
CA GLU A 45 10.83 3.11 3.13
C GLU A 45 9.58 2.47 3.75
N PHE A 46 8.39 2.81 3.23
CA PHE A 46 7.16 2.14 3.63
C PHE A 46 7.20 0.64 3.29
N ALA A 47 7.67 0.28 2.07
CA ALA A 47 7.78 -1.11 1.66
C ALA A 47 8.74 -1.91 2.56
N TYR A 48 9.84 -1.30 3.01
CA TYR A 48 10.73 -1.94 4.01
C TYR A 48 9.99 -2.18 5.32
N ALA A 49 9.28 -1.20 5.84
CA ALA A 49 8.56 -1.31 7.11
C ALA A 49 7.47 -2.40 7.07
N ILE A 50 6.70 -2.50 5.99
CA ILE A 50 5.65 -3.52 5.87
C ILE A 50 6.25 -4.92 5.70
N CYS A 51 7.32 -5.08 4.91
CA CYS A 51 8.01 -6.35 4.75
C CYS A 51 8.72 -6.80 6.04
N GLU A 52 9.35 -5.86 6.77
CA GLU A 52 9.93 -6.16 8.08
C GLU A 52 8.87 -6.67 9.07
N GLN A 53 7.71 -6.02 9.12
CA GLN A 53 6.61 -6.47 9.96
C GLN A 53 6.06 -7.83 9.54
N ALA A 54 6.01 -8.10 8.24
CA ALA A 54 5.53 -9.36 7.68
C ALA A 54 6.50 -10.52 7.93
N LEU A 55 7.81 -10.29 7.88
CA LEU A 55 8.85 -11.30 8.12
C LEU A 55 9.03 -11.67 9.59
N LYS A 56 8.54 -10.87 10.54
CA LYS A 56 8.76 -11.15 11.97
C LYS A 56 8.37 -12.57 12.37
N PRO A 57 9.19 -13.24 13.21
CA PRO A 57 10.31 -12.71 13.98
C PRO A 57 11.65 -12.63 13.24
N ALA A 58 11.74 -13.05 11.97
CA ALA A 58 12.98 -12.93 11.19
C ALA A 58 13.29 -11.45 10.88
N PRO A 59 14.56 -11.05 10.89
CA PRO A 59 14.95 -9.67 10.57
C PRO A 59 14.94 -9.42 9.06
N LEU A 60 14.66 -8.19 8.68
CA LEU A 60 14.88 -7.72 7.32
C LEU A 60 16.39 -7.59 7.07
N THR A 61 16.90 -8.30 6.07
CA THR A 61 18.33 -8.30 5.72
C THR A 61 18.63 -7.32 4.59
N SER A 62 19.90 -7.02 4.35
CA SER A 62 20.34 -6.20 3.20
C SER A 62 19.93 -6.80 1.84
N ARG A 63 19.82 -8.13 1.75
CA ARG A 63 19.33 -8.80 0.53
C ARG A 63 17.86 -8.53 0.30
N HIS A 64 17.04 -8.57 1.35
CA HIS A 64 15.62 -8.20 1.28
C HIS A 64 15.45 -6.74 0.85
N ILE A 65 16.23 -5.82 1.46
CA ILE A 65 16.18 -4.39 1.12
C ILE A 65 16.48 -4.18 -0.37
N ALA A 66 17.53 -4.82 -0.90
CA ALA A 66 17.88 -4.67 -2.32
C ALA A 66 16.77 -5.20 -3.27
N VAL A 67 16.11 -6.29 -2.91
CA VAL A 67 14.97 -6.84 -3.67
C VAL A 67 13.78 -5.89 -3.66
N ILE A 68 13.40 -5.38 -2.48
CA ILE A 68 12.27 -4.47 -2.30
C ILE A 68 12.52 -3.16 -3.05
N ASP A 69 13.70 -2.56 -2.87
CA ASP A 69 14.08 -1.29 -3.50
C ASP A 69 13.98 -1.36 -5.02
N LYS A 70 14.53 -2.41 -5.61
CA LYS A 70 14.47 -2.62 -7.06
C LYS A 70 13.03 -2.82 -7.56
N ALA A 71 12.21 -3.55 -6.82
CA ALA A 71 10.82 -3.78 -7.19
C ALA A 71 10.00 -2.49 -7.12
N VAL A 72 10.13 -1.72 -6.02
CA VAL A 72 9.44 -0.44 -5.84
C VAL A 72 9.85 0.56 -6.90
N SER A 73 11.14 0.74 -7.13
CA SER A 73 11.66 1.64 -8.17
C SER A 73 11.12 1.26 -9.55
N SER A 74 11.19 -0.02 -9.92
CA SER A 74 10.72 -0.52 -11.21
C SER A 74 9.22 -0.33 -11.42
N MET A 75 8.38 -0.58 -10.41
CA MET A 75 6.93 -0.42 -10.56
C MET A 75 6.52 1.05 -10.72
N TYR A 76 7.18 1.99 -10.01
CA TYR A 76 6.90 3.42 -10.17
C TYR A 76 7.49 3.99 -11.46
N GLU A 77 8.65 3.52 -11.90
CA GLU A 77 9.20 3.87 -13.21
C GLU A 77 8.20 3.51 -14.33
N GLU A 78 7.62 2.31 -14.28
CA GLU A 78 6.59 1.89 -15.22
C GLU A 78 5.32 2.76 -15.11
N TYR A 79 4.85 3.03 -13.89
CA TYR A 79 3.68 3.88 -13.65
C TYR A 79 3.86 5.28 -14.25
N PHE A 80 4.96 5.97 -13.91
CA PHE A 80 5.22 7.33 -14.41
C PHE A 80 5.48 7.38 -15.90
N ARG A 81 6.08 6.34 -16.48
CA ARG A 81 6.20 6.18 -17.92
C ARG A 81 4.82 6.10 -18.59
N LYS A 82 3.92 5.28 -18.07
CA LYS A 82 2.53 5.17 -18.57
C LYS A 82 1.76 6.49 -18.42
N ARG A 83 1.97 7.19 -17.31
CA ARG A 83 1.32 8.48 -17.03
C ARG A 83 1.78 9.59 -17.99
N LYS A 84 3.03 9.58 -18.43
CA LYS A 84 3.57 10.53 -19.43
C LYS A 84 3.09 10.26 -20.85
N ASP A 85 2.56 9.09 -21.15
CA ASP A 85 2.09 8.75 -22.51
C ASP A 85 0.86 9.56 -22.89
N LYS A 86 1.07 10.52 -23.84
CA LYS A 86 0.02 11.42 -24.35
C LYS A 86 -1.17 10.71 -25.00
N ARG A 87 -0.99 9.46 -25.46
CA ARG A 87 -2.06 8.64 -26.05
C ARG A 87 -3.09 8.18 -25.01
N ARG A 88 -2.70 8.16 -23.73
CA ARG A 88 -3.53 7.74 -22.60
C ARG A 88 -4.11 8.91 -21.79
N ARG A 89 -4.14 10.13 -22.33
CA ARG A 89 -4.63 11.36 -21.65
C ARG A 89 -6.01 11.25 -21.02
N LYS A 90 -6.88 10.33 -21.49
CA LYS A 90 -8.24 10.14 -20.96
C LYS A 90 -8.32 9.17 -19.78
N ASN A 91 -7.34 8.27 -19.61
CA ASN A 91 -7.35 7.28 -18.53
C ASN A 91 -6.00 7.33 -17.80
N ARG A 92 -6.01 7.88 -16.60
CA ARG A 92 -4.88 7.77 -15.68
C ARG A 92 -4.59 6.29 -15.41
N PRO A 93 -3.31 5.84 -15.41
CA PRO A 93 -2.98 4.49 -15.01
C PRO A 93 -3.37 4.28 -13.54
N GLU A 94 -3.83 3.10 -13.19
CA GLU A 94 -4.05 2.71 -11.80
C GLU A 94 -2.75 2.76 -11.01
N SER A 95 -2.83 3.24 -9.77
CA SER A 95 -1.68 3.32 -8.88
C SER A 95 -1.14 1.91 -8.57
N PRO A 96 0.17 1.73 -8.41
CA PRO A 96 0.70 0.45 -7.94
C PRO A 96 0.05 0.02 -6.62
N THR A 97 0.00 -1.29 -6.38
CA THR A 97 -0.56 -1.89 -5.16
C THR A 97 0.44 -2.88 -4.56
N ILE A 98 0.16 -3.39 -3.36
CA ILE A 98 1.00 -4.43 -2.75
C ILE A 98 1.10 -5.68 -3.63
N PRO A 99 0.00 -6.21 -4.22
CA PRO A 99 0.11 -7.30 -5.21
C PRO A 99 0.95 -6.96 -6.43
N VAL A 100 0.90 -5.73 -6.92
CA VAL A 100 1.77 -5.30 -8.04
C VAL A 100 3.24 -5.35 -7.64
N MET A 101 3.60 -4.89 -6.43
CA MET A 101 4.96 -5.00 -5.91
C MET A 101 5.40 -6.47 -5.78
N ARG A 102 4.55 -7.33 -5.20
CA ARG A 102 4.79 -8.77 -5.08
C ARG A 102 5.06 -9.42 -6.44
N ASN A 103 4.21 -9.17 -7.42
CA ASN A 103 4.39 -9.70 -8.77
C ASN A 103 5.67 -9.18 -9.42
N ARG A 104 6.02 -7.91 -9.20
CA ARG A 104 7.26 -7.34 -9.70
C ARG A 104 8.49 -8.00 -9.08
N ILE A 105 8.46 -8.37 -7.81
CA ILE A 105 9.52 -9.16 -7.16
C ILE A 105 9.66 -10.52 -7.85
N MET A 106 8.57 -11.22 -8.11
CA MET A 106 8.59 -12.51 -8.82
C MET A 106 9.17 -12.40 -10.24
N GLU A 107 8.80 -11.34 -10.99
CA GLU A 107 9.31 -11.11 -12.34
C GLU A 107 10.82 -10.81 -12.38
N LEU A 108 11.32 -10.06 -11.39
CA LEU A 108 12.73 -9.65 -11.34
C LEU A 108 13.67 -10.69 -10.75
N TYR A 109 13.16 -11.62 -9.93
CA TYR A 109 13.96 -12.51 -9.10
C TYR A 109 13.37 -13.93 -9.04
N ASP A 110 13.45 -14.67 -10.15
CA ASP A 110 12.84 -16.00 -10.30
C ASP A 110 13.40 -17.05 -9.31
N ASP A 111 14.70 -17.02 -9.01
CA ASP A 111 15.37 -17.99 -8.13
C ASP A 111 16.21 -17.34 -7.00
N ASN A 112 15.61 -16.37 -6.30
CA ASN A 112 16.26 -15.65 -5.21
C ASN A 112 15.55 -15.95 -3.88
N GLU A 113 16.26 -16.51 -2.90
CA GLU A 113 15.69 -16.89 -1.60
C GLU A 113 15.05 -15.71 -0.87
N ALA A 114 15.72 -14.55 -0.82
CA ALA A 114 15.18 -13.36 -0.16
C ALA A 114 13.89 -12.85 -0.86
N ALA A 115 13.82 -13.00 -2.17
CA ALA A 115 12.61 -12.66 -2.91
C ALA A 115 11.45 -13.63 -2.59
N LYS A 116 11.73 -14.94 -2.52
CA LYS A 116 10.74 -15.95 -2.15
C LYS A 116 10.18 -15.70 -0.75
N GLU A 117 11.05 -15.41 0.23
CA GLU A 117 10.62 -15.10 1.60
C GLU A 117 9.67 -13.90 1.64
N ILE A 118 9.96 -12.82 0.91
CA ILE A 118 9.09 -11.63 0.83
C ILE A 118 7.75 -11.98 0.16
N VAL A 119 7.80 -12.65 -0.98
CA VAL A 119 6.62 -13.01 -1.78
C VAL A 119 5.64 -13.84 -0.97
N GLU A 120 6.12 -14.84 -0.22
CA GLU A 120 5.29 -15.68 0.66
C GLU A 120 4.63 -14.85 1.78
N GLN A 121 5.36 -13.91 2.38
CA GLN A 121 4.79 -13.08 3.44
C GLN A 121 3.78 -12.04 2.93
N LEU A 122 3.92 -11.60 1.69
CA LEU A 122 2.99 -10.65 1.08
C LEU A 122 1.69 -11.31 0.59
N GLU A 123 1.59 -12.64 0.59
CA GLU A 123 0.38 -13.36 0.19
C GLU A 123 -0.86 -12.96 0.99
N VAL A 124 -0.68 -12.63 2.28
CA VAL A 124 -1.77 -12.16 3.16
C VAL A 124 -2.46 -10.88 2.63
N PHE A 125 -1.76 -10.09 1.82
CA PHE A 125 -2.31 -8.90 1.17
C PHE A 125 -2.91 -9.18 -0.21
N ALA A 126 -2.51 -10.26 -0.89
CA ALA A 126 -2.99 -10.56 -2.23
C ALA A 126 -4.35 -11.26 -2.19
N ASP A 127 -4.44 -12.37 -1.46
CA ASP A 127 -5.62 -13.24 -1.38
C ASP A 127 -6.05 -13.53 0.07
N GLY A 128 -5.50 -12.79 1.04
CA GLY A 128 -5.69 -13.04 2.47
C GLY A 128 -6.54 -11.99 3.19
N THR A 129 -6.45 -12.01 4.51
CA THR A 129 -7.25 -11.17 5.43
C THR A 129 -7.03 -9.66 5.24
N LEU A 130 -5.95 -9.24 4.58
CA LEU A 130 -5.59 -7.84 4.34
C LEU A 130 -5.76 -7.41 2.88
N ASP A 131 -6.62 -8.07 2.11
CA ASP A 131 -6.92 -7.71 0.72
C ASP A 131 -7.54 -6.31 0.56
N ILE A 132 -8.07 -5.73 1.65
CA ILE A 132 -8.51 -4.32 1.69
C ILE A 132 -7.39 -3.33 1.36
N PHE A 133 -6.12 -3.74 1.47
CA PHE A 133 -4.94 -2.95 1.11
C PHE A 133 -4.35 -3.33 -0.26
N ALA A 134 -4.98 -4.26 -0.96
CA ALA A 134 -4.49 -4.85 -2.19
C ALA A 134 -4.99 -4.17 -3.47
N ARG A 135 -5.97 -3.27 -3.36
CA ARG A 135 -6.69 -2.69 -4.50
C ARG A 135 -6.52 -1.18 -4.59
N GLU A 136 -6.92 -0.63 -5.72
CA GLU A 136 -6.97 0.82 -5.93
C GLU A 136 -7.81 1.49 -4.85
N GLN A 137 -7.39 2.68 -4.44
CA GLN A 137 -8.04 3.42 -3.37
C GLN A 137 -9.49 3.78 -3.71
N SER A 138 -10.42 3.41 -2.82
CA SER A 138 -11.84 3.74 -2.97
C SER A 138 -12.34 4.78 -1.96
N ILE A 139 -11.47 5.23 -1.04
CA ILE A 139 -11.83 6.21 -0.02
C ILE A 139 -11.77 7.60 -0.63
N SER A 140 -12.90 8.35 -0.55
CA SER A 140 -12.95 9.75 -0.93
C SER A 140 -12.11 10.60 0.02
N ASP A 141 -11.29 11.49 -0.54
CA ASP A 141 -10.46 12.45 0.21
C ASP A 141 -11.25 13.69 0.67
N GLU A 142 -12.54 13.79 0.35
CA GLU A 142 -13.40 14.94 0.64
C GLU A 142 -13.81 15.04 2.12
N ASN A 143 -13.72 13.95 2.87
CA ASN A 143 -14.13 13.94 4.28
C ASN A 143 -13.09 14.55 5.20
N ARG A 144 -13.43 15.67 5.85
CA ARG A 144 -12.56 16.37 6.82
C ARG A 144 -12.29 15.56 8.10
N PHE A 145 -13.10 14.55 8.40
CA PHE A 145 -13.00 13.74 9.59
C PHE A 145 -13.26 12.27 9.25
N THR A 146 -12.25 11.43 9.38
CA THR A 146 -12.34 9.99 9.11
C THR A 146 -11.87 9.20 10.33
N VAL A 147 -12.67 8.24 10.76
CA VAL A 147 -12.36 7.32 11.86
C VAL A 147 -12.16 5.92 11.31
N TYR A 148 -11.02 5.32 11.60
CA TYR A 148 -10.69 3.95 11.21
C TYR A 148 -10.86 2.98 12.37
N GLY A 149 -11.61 1.89 12.15
CA GLY A 149 -11.86 0.85 13.14
C GLY A 149 -10.98 -0.40 12.88
N PHE A 150 -10.21 -0.81 13.90
CA PHE A 150 -9.31 -1.97 13.87
C PHE A 150 -9.71 -3.09 14.82
N SER A 151 -10.87 -2.97 15.48
CA SER A 151 -11.21 -3.77 16.67
C SER A 151 -11.25 -5.28 16.44
N GLU A 152 -11.58 -5.71 15.23
CA GLU A 152 -11.76 -7.11 14.86
C GLU A 152 -10.51 -7.76 14.27
N LEU A 153 -9.45 -6.98 14.00
CA LEU A 153 -8.19 -7.51 13.49
C LEU A 153 -7.36 -8.15 14.61
N GLY A 154 -6.82 -9.33 14.35
CA GLY A 154 -5.84 -9.99 15.22
C GLY A 154 -4.57 -9.13 15.40
N LYS A 155 -3.80 -9.38 16.47
CA LYS A 155 -2.66 -8.54 16.85
C LYS A 155 -1.65 -8.28 15.71
N ARG A 156 -1.27 -9.33 14.94
CA ARG A 156 -0.33 -9.22 13.81
C ARG A 156 -0.93 -8.37 12.69
N MET A 157 -2.15 -8.66 12.29
CA MET A 157 -2.84 -7.94 11.21
C MET A 157 -3.09 -6.48 11.58
N ARG A 158 -3.40 -6.21 12.85
CA ARG A 158 -3.58 -4.83 13.35
C ARG A 158 -2.30 -4.00 13.21
N ALA A 159 -1.14 -4.58 13.53
CA ALA A 159 0.14 -3.88 13.37
C ALA A 159 0.42 -3.52 11.90
N MET A 160 0.15 -4.44 10.98
CA MET A 160 0.30 -4.21 9.53
C MET A 160 -0.70 -3.15 9.03
N ALA A 161 -1.97 -3.26 9.42
CA ALA A 161 -3.00 -2.28 9.08
C ALA A 161 -2.67 -0.87 9.60
N MET A 162 -2.10 -0.75 10.79
CA MET A 162 -1.66 0.54 11.33
C MET A 162 -0.54 1.16 10.51
N LEU A 163 0.44 0.38 10.04
CA LEU A 163 1.50 0.88 9.16
C LEU A 163 0.92 1.44 7.86
N VAL A 164 0.02 0.71 7.22
CA VAL A 164 -0.66 1.16 6.00
C VAL A 164 -1.44 2.45 6.24
N MET A 165 -2.15 2.55 7.36
CA MET A 165 -2.92 3.75 7.69
C MET A 165 -2.05 4.96 7.98
N ILE A 166 -0.94 4.78 8.70
CA ILE A 166 0.02 5.86 8.95
C ILE A 166 0.59 6.36 7.63
N GLU A 167 0.98 5.46 6.73
CA GLU A 167 1.46 5.83 5.40
C GLU A 167 0.41 6.62 4.60
N SER A 168 -0.83 6.13 4.54
CA SER A 168 -1.92 6.80 3.84
C SER A 168 -2.21 8.21 4.38
N ILE A 169 -2.21 8.38 5.72
CA ILE A 169 -2.43 9.67 6.36
C ILE A 169 -1.25 10.62 6.07
N THR A 170 -0.02 10.11 6.17
CA THR A 170 1.20 10.89 5.91
C THR A 170 1.25 11.38 4.46
N ALA A 171 0.90 10.51 3.51
CA ALA A 171 0.83 10.88 2.09
C ALA A 171 -0.19 12.00 1.83
N LYS A 172 -1.39 11.93 2.44
CA LYS A 172 -2.41 12.99 2.35
C LYS A 172 -1.99 14.34 2.94
N ILE A 173 -1.12 14.34 3.93
CA ILE A 173 -0.62 15.58 4.54
C ILE A 173 0.47 16.22 3.67
N LYS A 174 1.26 15.39 2.98
CA LYS A 174 2.42 15.86 2.19
C LYS A 174 2.07 16.27 0.77
N TYR A 175 1.07 15.62 0.18
CA TYR A 175 0.67 15.73 -1.23
C TYR A 175 -0.82 16.07 -1.36
#